data_c9555a7b7b8ce006f8bda837a2ca8072
#
_entry.id   c9555a7b7b8ce006f8bda837a2ca8072
#
_cell.length_a   1.000
_cell.length_b   1.000
_cell.length_c   1.000
_cell.angle_alpha   90.00
_cell.angle_beta   90.00
_cell.angle_gamma   90.00
#
_symmetry.space_group_name_H-M   'P 1'
#
loop_
_entity.id
_entity.type
_entity.pdbx_description
1 polymer ?
#
loop_
_entity_poly.entity_id
_entity_poly.type
_entity_poly.pdbx_seq_one_letter_code
_entity_poly.pdbx_strand_id
1 'polypeptide(L)'
;MNDSIFVCKEYGRVIITLKDVMDKQGITRNRLANLTGLVYNSINRYYQNAPISSVDLDVLAKICFVLNCETADVLKYERPGITQG
;
A
#
# COMPACT_ATOMS: atom_id res chain seq x y z
N MET A 1 -23.24 8.02 -20.30
CA MET A 1 -23.02 8.53 -19.72
C MET A 1 -21.88 9.17 -19.39
N ASN A 2 -21.73 10.23 -19.61
CA ASN A 2 -20.61 10.95 -19.33
C ASN A 2 -20.51 11.35 -17.95
N ASP A 3 -21.52 11.11 -17.22
CA ASP A 3 -21.45 11.50 -15.82
C ASP A 3 -20.35 10.83 -15.08
N SER A 4 -20.00 9.64 -15.46
CA SER A 4 -18.96 8.93 -14.72
C SER A 4 -17.62 9.64 -14.86
N ILE A 5 -17.41 10.37 -15.91
CA ILE A 5 -16.15 11.04 -16.09
C ILE A 5 -16.03 12.16 -15.08
N PHE A 6 -17.10 12.86 -14.82
CA PHE A 6 -17.01 13.95 -13.87
C PHE A 6 -16.94 13.41 -12.45
N VAL A 7 -17.64 12.33 -12.21
CA VAL A 7 -17.62 11.76 -10.89
C VAL A 7 -16.23 11.31 -10.51
N CYS A 8 -15.42 10.90 -11.47
CA CYS A 8 -14.10 10.43 -11.17
C CYS A 8 -13.05 11.52 -11.04
N LYS A 9 -13.46 12.78 -10.95
CA LYS A 9 -12.46 13.81 -10.80
C LYS A 9 -11.92 13.88 -9.39
N GLU A 10 -12.72 13.61 -8.40
CA GLU A 10 -12.25 13.67 -7.04
C GLU A 10 -12.61 12.37 -6.37
N TYR A 11 -11.85 11.37 -6.65
CA TYR A 11 -12.20 10.02 -6.24
C TYR A 11 -11.35 9.50 -5.07
N GLY A 12 -10.54 10.35 -4.49
CA GLY A 12 -9.70 9.89 -3.38
C GLY A 12 -8.49 9.13 -3.89
N ARG A 13 -7.95 8.28 -3.06
CA ARG A 13 -6.77 7.51 -3.46
C ARG A 13 -6.58 6.29 -2.57
N VAL A 14 -5.80 5.35 -3.05
CA VAL A 14 -5.39 4.21 -2.23
C VAL A 14 -3.97 4.49 -1.77
N ILE A 15 -3.72 4.36 -0.50
CA ILE A 15 -2.38 4.56 0.05
C ILE A 15 -1.83 3.24 0.57
N ILE A 16 -0.52 3.19 0.70
CA ILE A 16 0.14 2.00 1.19
C ILE A 16 0.45 2.21 2.66
N THR A 17 -0.04 1.32 3.50
CA THR A 17 0.15 1.41 4.95
C THR A 17 1.09 0.34 5.47
N LEU A 18 2.01 -0.13 4.64
CA LEU A 18 2.97 -1.15 5.01
C LEU A 18 3.82 -0.71 6.20
N LYS A 19 4.19 0.56 6.25
CA LYS A 19 5.02 1.06 7.32
C LYS A 19 4.38 0.81 8.69
N ASP A 20 3.07 1.01 8.79
CA ASP A 20 2.39 0.83 10.07
C ASP A 20 2.47 -0.63 10.54
N VAL A 21 2.31 -1.57 9.63
CA VAL A 21 2.37 -2.99 9.99
C VAL A 21 3.80 -3.36 10.37
N MET A 22 4.78 -2.92 9.60
CA MET A 22 6.18 -3.24 9.87
C MET A 22 6.63 -2.65 11.21
N ASP A 23 6.26 -1.39 11.46
CA ASP A 23 6.66 -0.74 12.69
C ASP A 23 6.01 -1.43 13.90
N LYS A 24 4.75 -1.84 13.75
CA LYS A 24 4.08 -2.50 14.84
C LYS A 24 4.73 -3.85 15.14
N GLN A 25 5.20 -4.55 14.13
CA GLN A 25 5.82 -5.86 14.32
C GLN A 25 7.31 -5.75 14.60
N GLY A 26 7.89 -4.56 14.47
CA GLY A 26 9.30 -4.38 14.74
C GLY A 26 10.19 -4.98 13.67
N ILE A 27 9.71 -5.11 12.43
CA ILE A 27 10.50 -5.72 11.37
C ILE A 27 11.11 -4.63 10.51
N THR A 28 12.39 -4.77 10.16
CA THR A 28 13.08 -3.79 9.33
C THR A 28 12.86 -4.07 7.86
N ARG A 29 13.13 -3.05 7.04
CA ARG A 29 12.99 -3.22 5.59
C ARG A 29 13.94 -4.27 5.05
N ASN A 30 15.18 -4.32 5.56
CA ASN A 30 16.13 -5.33 5.12
C ASN A 30 15.64 -6.73 5.49
N ARG A 31 15.10 -6.87 6.69
CA ARG A 31 14.61 -8.18 7.11
C ARG A 31 13.44 -8.61 6.24
N LEU A 32 12.52 -7.71 5.95
CA LEU A 32 11.39 -8.05 5.11
C LEU A 32 11.86 -8.42 3.69
N ALA A 33 12.83 -7.68 3.16
CA ALA A 33 13.36 -7.99 1.84
C ALA A 33 13.98 -9.39 1.83
N ASN A 34 14.73 -9.73 2.87
CA ASN A 34 15.34 -11.05 2.95
C ASN A 34 14.29 -12.16 3.06
N LEU A 35 13.27 -11.94 3.86
CA LEU A 35 12.26 -12.98 4.07
C LEU A 35 11.35 -13.16 2.85
N THR A 36 11.13 -12.11 2.08
CA THR A 36 10.26 -12.20 0.91
C THR A 36 11.03 -12.56 -0.36
N GLY A 37 12.33 -12.36 -0.34
CA GLY A 37 13.14 -12.54 -1.56
C GLY A 37 13.03 -11.36 -2.50
N LEU A 38 12.40 -10.26 -2.08
CA LEU A 38 12.24 -9.09 -2.93
C LEU A 38 13.44 -8.16 -2.77
N VAL A 39 13.67 -7.33 -3.79
CA VAL A 39 14.78 -6.38 -3.68
C VAL A 39 14.41 -5.29 -2.71
N TYR A 40 15.42 -4.77 -2.01
CA TYR A 40 15.21 -3.76 -0.99
C TYR A 40 14.48 -2.53 -1.52
N ASN A 41 14.81 -2.09 -2.73
CA ASN A 41 14.19 -0.90 -3.26
C ASN A 41 12.66 -1.04 -3.41
N SER A 42 12.18 -2.22 -3.73
CA SER A 42 10.74 -2.43 -3.84
C SER A 42 10.09 -2.29 -2.48
N ILE A 43 10.70 -2.87 -1.45
CA ILE A 43 10.17 -2.77 -0.11
C ILE A 43 10.23 -1.31 0.36
N ASN A 44 11.33 -0.63 0.07
CA ASN A 44 11.52 0.74 0.53
C ASN A 44 10.49 1.68 -0.10
N ARG A 45 10.16 1.49 -1.36
CA ARG A 45 9.16 2.34 -2.00
C ARG A 45 7.81 2.18 -1.34
N TYR A 46 7.43 0.94 -1.01
CA TYR A 46 6.17 0.70 -0.36
C TYR A 46 6.20 1.21 1.08
N TYR A 47 7.33 1.03 1.76
CA TYR A 47 7.44 1.49 3.14
C TYR A 47 7.30 3.01 3.23
N GLN A 48 7.88 3.74 2.30
CA GLN A 48 7.83 5.19 2.31
C GLN A 48 6.53 5.74 1.71
N ASN A 49 5.66 4.86 1.23
CA ASN A 49 4.43 5.27 0.61
C ASN A 49 4.73 6.24 -0.55
N ALA A 50 5.74 5.89 -1.35
CA ALA A 50 6.10 6.73 -2.48
C ALA A 50 4.94 6.82 -3.45
N PRO A 51 4.83 7.91 -4.20
CA PRO A 51 3.75 8.03 -5.15
C PRO A 51 3.87 6.97 -6.23
N ILE A 52 2.97 6.00 -6.22
CA ILE A 52 2.92 4.97 -7.24
C ILE A 52 1.48 4.79 -7.64
N SER A 53 1.27 4.39 -8.87
CA SER A 53 -0.07 4.23 -9.38
C SER A 53 -0.50 2.78 -9.50
N SER A 54 0.40 1.87 -9.21
CA SER A 54 0.06 0.45 -9.28
C SER A 54 0.93 -0.33 -8.32
N VAL A 55 0.44 -1.49 -7.90
CA VAL A 55 1.21 -2.40 -7.06
C VAL A 55 1.16 -3.76 -7.72
N ASP A 56 2.21 -4.52 -7.52
CA ASP A 56 2.29 -5.87 -8.05
C ASP A 56 1.61 -6.79 -7.06
N LEU A 57 0.60 -7.54 -7.52
CA LEU A 57 -0.16 -8.40 -6.64
C LEU A 57 0.69 -9.53 -6.04
N ASP A 58 1.67 -10.02 -6.79
CA ASP A 58 2.54 -11.06 -6.27
C ASP A 58 3.42 -10.52 -5.15
N VAL A 59 3.88 -9.28 -5.29
CA VAL A 59 4.67 -8.64 -4.26
C VAL A 59 3.80 -8.48 -3.00
N LEU A 60 2.55 -8.06 -3.16
CA LEU A 60 1.66 -7.91 -2.03
C LEU A 60 1.42 -9.26 -1.35
N ALA A 61 1.27 -10.33 -2.13
CA ALA A 61 1.04 -11.65 -1.57
C ALA A 61 2.22 -12.08 -0.71
N LYS A 62 3.44 -11.85 -1.18
CA LYS A 62 4.63 -12.20 -0.43
C LYS A 62 4.74 -11.41 0.87
N ILE A 63 4.44 -10.13 0.80
CA ILE A 63 4.48 -9.28 1.98
C ILE A 63 3.44 -9.73 3.00
N CYS A 64 2.22 -9.98 2.55
CA CYS A 64 1.16 -10.41 3.47
C CYS A 64 1.48 -11.76 4.09
N PHE A 65 2.07 -12.65 3.32
CA PHE A 65 2.41 -13.97 3.85
C PHE A 65 3.48 -13.85 4.94
N VAL A 66 4.54 -13.08 4.68
CA VAL A 66 5.62 -12.95 5.64
C VAL A 66 5.16 -12.21 6.88
N LEU A 67 4.37 -11.16 6.73
CA LEU A 67 3.91 -10.38 7.87
C LEU A 67 2.66 -10.96 8.52
N ASN A 68 2.11 -12.02 7.93
CA ASN A 68 0.91 -12.68 8.44
C ASN A 68 -0.20 -11.66 8.61
N CYS A 69 -0.49 -10.91 7.57
CA CYS A 69 -1.52 -9.88 7.61
C CYS A 69 -2.37 -9.94 6.35
N GLU A 70 -3.42 -9.13 6.32
CA GLU A 70 -4.33 -9.08 5.19
C GLU A 70 -3.97 -7.91 4.30
N THR A 71 -4.45 -7.90 3.06
CA THR A 71 -4.20 -6.78 2.17
C THR A 71 -4.77 -5.49 2.74
N ALA A 72 -5.88 -5.56 3.49
CA ALA A 72 -6.46 -4.37 4.09
C ALA A 72 -5.57 -3.74 5.16
N ASP A 73 -4.56 -4.47 5.62
CA ASP A 73 -3.63 -3.93 6.60
C ASP A 73 -2.54 -3.10 5.92
N VAL A 74 -2.24 -3.38 4.66
CA VAL A 74 -1.16 -2.71 3.94
C VAL A 74 -1.64 -1.76 2.84
N LEU A 75 -2.91 -1.77 2.52
CA LEU A 75 -3.51 -0.85 1.56
C LEU A 75 -4.77 -0.26 2.16
N LYS A 76 -4.97 1.03 1.99
CA LYS A 76 -6.14 1.66 2.54
C LYS A 76 -6.70 2.67 1.55
N TYR A 77 -8.00 2.69 1.38
CA TYR A 77 -8.63 3.67 0.51
C TYR A 77 -8.95 4.92 1.34
N GLU A 78 -8.55 6.06 0.83
CA GLU A 78 -8.87 7.33 1.45
C GLU A 78 -9.85 8.07 0.56
N ARG A 79 -11.00 8.40 1.10
CA ARG A 79 -12.01 9.13 0.35
C ARG A 79 -11.59 10.58 0.19
N PRO A 80 -12.13 11.26 -0.80
CA PRO A 80 -11.82 12.68 -0.97
C PRO A 80 -12.24 13.45 0.27
N GLY A 81 -11.38 14.29 0.76
CA GLY A 81 -11.63 14.96 2.01
C GLY A 81 -12.76 15.92 2.01
N ILE A 82 -13.05 16.46 0.85
CA ILE A 82 -14.00 17.49 0.89
C ILE A 82 -15.36 17.00 0.98
N THR A 83 -15.57 15.77 0.82
CA THR A 83 -16.89 15.36 0.81
C THR A 83 -17.53 15.45 2.09
N GLN A 84 -16.83 15.66 3.05
CA GLN A 84 -17.32 15.63 4.24
C GLN A 84 -18.16 16.62 4.46
N GLY A 85 -18.11 17.44 3.86
CA GLY A 85 -18.96 18.52 4.02
C GLY A 85 -20.06 18.30 4.87
#